data_cf3b1676478cccbe72a4a888d754159b
#
_entry.id   cf3b1676478cccbe72a4a888d754159b
#
_cell.length_a   1.000
_cell.length_b   1.000
_cell.length_c   1.000
_cell.angle_alpha   90.00
_cell.angle_beta   90.00
_cell.angle_gamma   90.00
#
_symmetry.space_group_name_H-M   'P 1'
#
loop_
_entity.id
_entity.type
_entity.pdbx_description
1 polymer ?
#
loop_
_entity_poly.entity_id
_entity_poly.type
_entity_poly.pdbx_seq_one_letter_code
_entity_poly.pdbx_strand_id
1 'polypeptide(L)'
;RNDSLSFAEVRQAIQEFIYNLNVPSRWGTQTPFTNLTFDWVCPEDLREQIPYIGGVEMPFAYGELQAEMALINRAYIEVMMAGDGLGRVFTFPIPTYNITHDFPWDSDNATRLFEMTARYGLPYFQNFLNSDMQPNQVRSMCCRLQLDVRELLKRGGGLFGSAEQTGSLGVVTLNCARLGHLFRGDEAGLYRRLDQLLELAFESLEVKRKVIQQHMDAGLYPYTRRYLGTLRNHFSTIGVNGLHEMLRNFTSDCEGTHSDAGRGMALRLLDHVRARLVEFQEHSGHLYNLEATPAEGTTYRFAREDRKRFPDILQAGTPEAPYYTNSSQLPVGFTDDPFEALELQDALQTRYTGGTVLHLYMSERISSAQACKTLVRNALSRFRLPYLTITPTFSICPVHGYLDGEHEFCPKCDEALLHKQRACCA
;
A
#
# COMPACT_ATOMS: atom_id res chain seq x y z
N ARG A 1 12.81 -9.31 -28.10
CA ARG A 1 12.90 -10.09 -29.35
C ARG A 1 13.15 -9.22 -30.58
N ASN A 2 12.35 -8.17 -30.79
CA ASN A 2 12.46 -7.37 -32.02
C ASN A 2 13.68 -6.44 -32.05
N ASP A 3 14.07 -5.88 -30.91
CA ASP A 3 15.09 -4.84 -30.84
C ASP A 3 16.48 -5.41 -30.49
N SER A 4 16.55 -6.70 -30.17
CA SER A 4 17.79 -7.42 -29.82
C SER A 4 18.66 -6.71 -28.76
N LEU A 5 17.99 -6.01 -27.80
CA LEU A 5 18.68 -5.26 -26.75
C LEU A 5 19.44 -6.19 -25.82
N SER A 6 20.66 -5.82 -25.49
CA SER A 6 21.44 -6.48 -24.45
C SER A 6 20.88 -6.20 -23.06
N PHE A 7 21.18 -7.03 -22.07
CA PHE A 7 20.79 -6.80 -20.68
C PHE A 7 21.27 -5.43 -20.16
N ALA A 8 22.47 -5.00 -20.55
CA ALA A 8 23.03 -3.70 -20.16
C ALA A 8 22.16 -2.52 -20.67
N GLU A 9 21.70 -2.59 -21.92
CA GLU A 9 20.83 -1.56 -22.50
C GLU A 9 19.46 -1.53 -21.82
N VAL A 10 18.86 -2.70 -21.56
CA VAL A 10 17.57 -2.79 -20.82
C VAL A 10 17.73 -2.24 -19.39
N ARG A 11 18.83 -2.62 -18.69
CA ARG A 11 19.11 -2.13 -17.35
C ARG A 11 19.29 -0.61 -17.33
N GLN A 12 19.99 -0.05 -18.32
CA GLN A 12 20.17 1.40 -18.46
C GLN A 12 18.84 2.11 -18.71
N ALA A 13 18.00 1.60 -19.61
CA ALA A 13 16.68 2.17 -19.87
C ALA A 13 15.78 2.15 -18.62
N ILE A 14 15.81 1.08 -17.82
CA ILE A 14 15.08 1.01 -16.55
C ILE A 14 15.65 1.99 -15.53
N GLN A 15 16.97 2.16 -15.47
CA GLN A 15 17.59 3.16 -14.58
C GLN A 15 17.14 4.59 -14.95
N GLU A 16 17.13 4.94 -16.22
CA GLU A 16 16.63 6.24 -16.70
C GLU A 16 15.16 6.44 -16.39
N PHE A 17 14.34 5.42 -16.58
CA PHE A 17 12.92 5.45 -16.22
C PHE A 17 12.72 5.71 -14.72
N ILE A 18 13.40 4.94 -13.86
CA ILE A 18 13.30 5.10 -12.39
C ILE A 18 13.82 6.46 -11.96
N TYR A 19 14.93 6.92 -12.51
CA TYR A 19 15.48 8.25 -12.22
C TYR A 19 14.46 9.34 -12.55
N ASN A 20 13.85 9.31 -13.72
CA ASN A 20 12.86 10.30 -14.14
C ASN A 20 11.60 10.31 -13.25
N LEU A 21 11.21 9.15 -12.69
CA LEU A 21 10.11 9.09 -11.72
C LEU A 21 10.45 9.70 -10.34
N ASN A 22 11.74 9.86 -10.04
CA ASN A 22 12.21 10.47 -8.78
C ASN A 22 12.62 11.95 -8.94
N VAL A 23 12.55 12.50 -10.15
CA VAL A 23 12.78 13.93 -10.39
C VAL A 23 11.51 14.71 -10.09
N PRO A 24 11.59 15.79 -9.30
CA PRO A 24 10.44 16.66 -9.06
C PRO A 24 9.88 17.24 -10.37
N SER A 25 8.65 16.90 -10.70
CA SER A 25 7.98 17.27 -11.94
C SER A 25 6.76 18.14 -11.74
N ARG A 26 6.41 18.43 -10.48
CA ARG A 26 5.23 19.20 -10.10
C ARG A 26 5.61 20.46 -9.34
N TRP A 27 4.72 21.42 -9.39
CA TRP A 27 4.80 22.62 -8.56
C TRP A 27 4.90 22.24 -7.08
N GLY A 28 5.85 22.81 -6.36
CA GLY A 28 6.10 22.49 -4.95
C GLY A 28 7.07 21.32 -4.71
N THR A 29 7.92 20.98 -5.68
CA THR A 29 8.97 19.96 -5.56
C THR A 29 8.46 18.51 -5.34
N GLN A 30 7.22 18.22 -5.75
CA GLN A 30 6.66 16.88 -5.66
C GLN A 30 7.07 16.02 -6.87
N THR A 31 7.46 14.79 -6.58
CA THR A 31 7.61 13.75 -7.59
C THR A 31 6.24 13.12 -7.91
N PRO A 32 6.04 12.53 -9.10
CA PRO A 32 4.84 11.77 -9.38
C PRO A 32 4.79 10.53 -8.47
N PHE A 33 3.68 10.39 -7.75
CA PHE A 33 3.46 9.21 -6.92
C PHE A 33 3.07 8.03 -7.82
N THR A 34 4.02 7.13 -8.05
CA THR A 34 3.89 6.03 -9.01
C THR A 34 4.02 4.68 -8.33
N ASN A 35 3.25 3.71 -8.83
CA ASN A 35 3.35 2.30 -8.47
C ASN A 35 3.54 1.48 -9.74
N LEU A 36 4.32 0.41 -9.66
CA LEU A 36 4.44 -0.61 -10.70
C LEU A 36 4.03 -1.95 -10.10
N THR A 37 3.12 -2.63 -10.78
CA THR A 37 2.76 -4.01 -10.46
C THR A 37 3.46 -4.95 -11.42
N PHE A 38 4.18 -5.92 -10.87
CA PHE A 38 4.94 -6.90 -11.62
C PHE A 38 4.28 -8.27 -11.53
N ASP A 39 4.05 -8.87 -12.69
CA ASP A 39 3.79 -10.28 -12.83
C ASP A 39 5.12 -11.03 -13.03
N TRP A 40 5.21 -12.21 -12.46
CA TRP A 40 6.37 -13.07 -12.59
C TRP A 40 6.21 -14.11 -13.68
N VAL A 41 4.97 -14.49 -13.91
CA VAL A 41 4.52 -15.36 -14.98
C VAL A 41 3.43 -14.64 -15.75
N CYS A 42 3.36 -14.84 -17.05
CA CYS A 42 2.35 -14.20 -17.88
C CYS A 42 0.93 -14.58 -17.39
N PRO A 43 0.06 -13.62 -17.08
CA PRO A 43 -1.30 -13.90 -16.67
C PRO A 43 -2.06 -14.74 -17.71
N GLU A 44 -2.94 -15.62 -17.23
CA GLU A 44 -3.64 -16.58 -18.09
C GLU A 44 -4.49 -15.89 -19.16
N ASP A 45 -5.14 -14.78 -18.81
CA ASP A 45 -5.97 -13.99 -19.73
C ASP A 45 -5.18 -13.28 -20.84
N LEU A 46 -3.88 -13.09 -20.66
CA LEU A 46 -2.97 -12.50 -21.66
C LEU A 46 -2.17 -13.55 -22.44
N ARG A 47 -2.08 -14.76 -21.95
CA ARG A 47 -1.12 -15.78 -22.43
C ARG A 47 -1.21 -16.04 -23.93
N GLU A 48 -2.44 -16.15 -24.44
CA GLU A 48 -2.71 -16.44 -25.84
C GLU A 48 -2.91 -15.16 -26.70
N GLN A 49 -2.89 -13.99 -26.09
CA GLN A 49 -3.08 -12.73 -26.81
C GLN A 49 -1.81 -12.34 -27.56
N ILE A 50 -2.01 -11.82 -28.76
CA ILE A 50 -0.92 -11.38 -29.64
C ILE A 50 -0.65 -9.88 -29.39
N PRO A 51 0.58 -9.46 -29.07
CA PRO A 51 0.90 -8.06 -28.90
C PRO A 51 0.95 -7.30 -30.21
N TYR A 52 0.52 -6.04 -30.16
CA TYR A 52 0.67 -5.07 -31.25
C TYR A 52 1.80 -4.09 -30.90
N ILE A 53 2.83 -4.05 -31.73
CA ILE A 53 3.99 -3.15 -31.57
C ILE A 53 4.04 -2.19 -32.75
N GLY A 54 3.94 -0.89 -32.48
CA GLY A 54 3.91 0.12 -33.52
C GLY A 54 2.73 -0.01 -34.51
N GLY A 55 1.62 -0.61 -34.08
CA GLY A 55 0.43 -0.87 -34.91
C GLY A 55 0.53 -2.15 -35.75
N VAL A 56 1.59 -2.95 -35.58
CA VAL A 56 1.80 -4.22 -36.28
C VAL A 56 1.56 -5.38 -35.32
N GLU A 57 0.80 -6.36 -35.79
CA GLU A 57 0.56 -7.62 -35.08
C GLU A 57 1.84 -8.47 -35.07
N MET A 58 2.23 -8.94 -33.89
CA MET A 58 3.47 -9.71 -33.74
C MET A 58 3.24 -11.21 -34.02
N PRO A 59 4.25 -11.95 -34.50
CA PRO A 59 4.16 -13.37 -34.76
C PRO A 59 4.33 -14.25 -33.52
N PHE A 60 4.02 -13.72 -32.32
CA PHE A 60 4.13 -14.41 -31.03
C PHE A 60 3.08 -13.87 -30.02
N ALA A 61 2.71 -14.71 -29.08
CA ALA A 61 1.79 -14.35 -27.99
C ALA A 61 2.55 -13.81 -26.77
N TYR A 62 1.86 -13.10 -25.84
CA TYR A 62 2.46 -12.62 -24.60
C TYR A 62 3.04 -13.74 -23.75
N GLY A 63 2.44 -14.95 -23.75
CA GLY A 63 2.95 -16.10 -23.00
C GLY A 63 4.33 -16.58 -23.41
N GLU A 64 4.75 -16.27 -24.64
CA GLU A 64 6.09 -16.62 -25.15
C GLU A 64 7.21 -15.65 -24.68
N LEU A 65 6.84 -14.55 -23.98
CA LEU A 65 7.76 -13.48 -23.56
C LEU A 65 8.30 -13.68 -22.14
N GLN A 66 8.31 -14.90 -21.62
CA GLN A 66 8.74 -15.19 -20.25
C GLN A 66 10.20 -14.81 -19.99
N ALA A 67 11.08 -14.96 -20.98
CA ALA A 67 12.48 -14.59 -20.89
C ALA A 67 12.65 -13.06 -20.78
N GLU A 68 11.88 -12.30 -21.55
CA GLU A 68 11.86 -10.84 -21.53
C GLU A 68 11.30 -10.31 -20.21
N MET A 69 10.24 -10.94 -19.67
CA MET A 69 9.72 -10.63 -18.34
C MET A 69 10.77 -10.86 -17.25
N ALA A 70 11.47 -11.99 -17.28
CA ALA A 70 12.53 -12.30 -16.32
C ALA A 70 13.69 -11.30 -16.40
N LEU A 71 14.06 -10.87 -17.61
CA LEU A 71 15.10 -9.88 -17.87
C LEU A 71 14.71 -8.50 -17.30
N ILE A 72 13.48 -8.06 -17.51
CA ILE A 72 12.96 -6.79 -16.98
C ILE A 72 12.89 -6.83 -15.45
N ASN A 73 12.35 -7.89 -14.86
CA ASN A 73 12.31 -8.07 -13.41
C ASN A 73 13.71 -8.01 -12.79
N ARG A 74 14.68 -8.71 -13.40
CA ARG A 74 16.08 -8.69 -12.95
C ARG A 74 16.66 -7.28 -13.00
N ALA A 75 16.51 -6.60 -14.14
CA ALA A 75 17.04 -5.25 -14.31
C ALA A 75 16.44 -4.27 -13.30
N TYR A 76 15.13 -4.36 -13.07
CA TYR A 76 14.45 -3.53 -12.08
C TYR A 76 15.00 -3.76 -10.66
N ILE A 77 15.10 -5.01 -10.23
CA ILE A 77 15.61 -5.36 -8.89
C ILE A 77 17.06 -4.85 -8.72
N GLU A 78 17.92 -5.08 -9.72
CA GLU A 78 19.33 -4.63 -9.67
C GLU A 78 19.45 -3.09 -9.58
N VAL A 79 18.62 -2.33 -10.31
CA VAL A 79 18.62 -0.87 -10.24
C VAL A 79 18.11 -0.38 -8.88
N MET A 80 17.01 -0.94 -8.37
CA MET A 80 16.48 -0.57 -7.06
C MET A 80 17.47 -0.89 -5.93
N MET A 81 18.18 -2.02 -6.01
CA MET A 81 19.20 -2.39 -5.03
C MET A 81 20.45 -1.50 -5.10
N ALA A 82 20.83 -1.05 -6.28
CA ALA A 82 21.98 -0.16 -6.46
C ALA A 82 21.71 1.25 -5.91
N GLY A 83 20.47 1.72 -5.99
CA GLY A 83 20.10 3.07 -5.60
C GLY A 83 20.60 4.14 -6.57
N ASP A 84 20.57 5.39 -6.12
CA ASP A 84 21.06 6.53 -6.88
C ASP A 84 22.62 6.62 -6.86
N GLY A 85 23.20 7.65 -7.48
CA GLY A 85 24.65 7.86 -7.53
C GLY A 85 25.34 8.01 -6.16
N LEU A 86 24.58 8.20 -5.09
CA LEU A 86 25.03 8.24 -3.70
C LEU A 86 24.67 6.96 -2.92
N GLY A 87 24.10 5.95 -3.58
CA GLY A 87 23.66 4.71 -2.96
C GLY A 87 22.37 4.84 -2.14
N ARG A 88 21.59 5.92 -2.34
CA ARG A 88 20.31 6.10 -1.66
C ARG A 88 19.21 5.33 -2.40
N VAL A 89 18.32 4.68 -1.65
CA VAL A 89 17.20 3.94 -2.22
C VAL A 89 16.23 4.89 -2.93
N PHE A 90 15.74 4.50 -4.10
CA PHE A 90 14.72 5.23 -4.81
C PHE A 90 13.37 5.12 -4.09
N THR A 91 12.66 6.24 -3.95
CA THR A 91 11.32 6.28 -3.35
C THR A 91 10.27 5.72 -4.31
N PHE A 92 10.42 6.02 -5.61
CA PHE A 92 9.49 5.61 -6.67
C PHE A 92 10.19 4.85 -7.78
N PRO A 93 9.45 4.03 -8.51
CA PRO A 93 8.07 3.60 -8.30
C PRO A 93 7.96 2.65 -7.10
N ILE A 94 6.83 2.68 -6.40
CA ILE A 94 6.53 1.69 -5.36
C ILE A 94 6.28 0.35 -6.06
N PRO A 95 7.09 -0.70 -5.79
CA PRO A 95 6.91 -1.99 -6.45
C PRO A 95 5.87 -2.84 -5.73
N THR A 96 4.99 -3.46 -6.50
CA THR A 96 4.10 -4.53 -6.06
C THR A 96 4.38 -5.78 -6.89
N TYR A 97 4.57 -6.92 -6.25
CA TYR A 97 4.72 -8.21 -6.92
C TYR A 97 3.52 -9.10 -6.68
N ASN A 98 2.93 -9.59 -7.76
CA ASN A 98 1.87 -10.58 -7.71
C ASN A 98 2.45 -11.95 -7.40
N ILE A 99 2.05 -12.52 -6.25
CA ILE A 99 2.48 -13.85 -5.83
C ILE A 99 1.37 -14.84 -6.14
N THR A 100 1.55 -15.57 -7.22
CA THR A 100 0.61 -16.56 -7.75
C THR A 100 1.08 -17.98 -7.43
N HIS A 101 0.22 -18.99 -7.67
CA HIS A 101 0.55 -20.39 -7.41
C HIS A 101 1.76 -20.90 -8.22
N ASP A 102 1.98 -20.34 -9.40
CA ASP A 102 3.08 -20.64 -10.31
C ASP A 102 4.30 -19.73 -10.13
N PHE A 103 4.36 -18.93 -9.05
CA PHE A 103 5.51 -18.09 -8.75
C PHE A 103 6.78 -18.92 -8.59
N PRO A 104 7.86 -18.62 -9.34
CA PRO A 104 9.07 -19.45 -9.39
C PRO A 104 10.01 -19.17 -8.20
N TRP A 105 9.62 -19.65 -7.02
CA TRP A 105 10.30 -19.40 -5.73
C TRP A 105 11.81 -19.69 -5.71
N ASP A 106 12.27 -20.61 -6.53
CA ASP A 106 13.65 -21.07 -6.53
C ASP A 106 14.49 -20.51 -7.70
N SER A 107 13.95 -19.52 -8.42
CA SER A 107 14.70 -18.83 -9.47
C SER A 107 15.73 -17.85 -8.91
N ASP A 108 16.77 -17.55 -9.70
CA ASP A 108 17.79 -16.55 -9.35
C ASP A 108 17.15 -15.16 -9.10
N ASN A 109 16.18 -14.79 -9.91
CA ASN A 109 15.47 -13.52 -9.74
C ASN A 109 14.69 -13.48 -8.44
N ALA A 110 14.04 -14.59 -8.02
CA ALA A 110 13.37 -14.68 -6.74
C ALA A 110 14.37 -14.52 -5.57
N THR A 111 15.53 -15.13 -5.65
CA THR A 111 16.60 -14.94 -4.67
C THR A 111 16.98 -13.47 -4.53
N ARG A 112 17.20 -12.77 -5.65
CA ARG A 112 17.52 -11.32 -5.67
C ARG A 112 16.37 -10.46 -5.12
N LEU A 113 15.12 -10.83 -5.43
CA LEU A 113 13.94 -10.16 -4.89
C LEU A 113 13.94 -10.23 -3.36
N PHE A 114 14.16 -11.40 -2.78
CA PHE A 114 14.18 -11.57 -1.33
C PHE A 114 15.43 -11.00 -0.65
N GLU A 115 16.56 -10.87 -1.37
CA GLU A 115 17.70 -10.04 -0.93
C GLU A 115 17.32 -8.57 -0.83
N MET A 116 16.65 -8.02 -1.85
CA MET A 116 16.14 -6.65 -1.84
C MET A 116 15.14 -6.43 -0.70
N THR A 117 14.24 -7.40 -0.48
CA THR A 117 13.25 -7.32 0.61
C THR A 117 13.91 -7.33 1.99
N ALA A 118 14.83 -8.26 2.22
CA ALA A 118 15.53 -8.38 3.50
C ALA A 118 16.36 -7.12 3.84
N ARG A 119 16.84 -6.41 2.80
CA ARG A 119 17.69 -5.23 2.97
C ARG A 119 16.91 -3.92 3.05
N TYR A 120 15.89 -3.75 2.21
CA TYR A 120 15.23 -2.45 2.02
C TYR A 120 13.73 -2.45 2.31
N GLY A 121 13.13 -3.60 2.62
CA GLY A 121 11.69 -3.70 2.82
C GLY A 121 10.87 -3.51 1.52
N LEU A 122 11.48 -3.67 0.39
CA LEU A 122 10.83 -3.65 -0.92
C LEU A 122 10.73 -5.07 -1.48
N PRO A 123 9.66 -5.46 -2.12
CA PRO A 123 8.44 -4.77 -2.53
C PRO A 123 7.26 -4.98 -1.56
N TYR A 124 6.07 -4.58 -2.04
CA TYR A 124 4.79 -5.09 -1.53
C TYR A 124 4.43 -6.39 -2.23
N PHE A 125 4.00 -7.40 -1.47
CA PHE A 125 3.58 -8.69 -1.99
C PHE A 125 2.06 -8.76 -2.02
N GLN A 126 1.47 -8.91 -3.22
CA GLN A 126 0.05 -9.14 -3.40
C GLN A 126 -0.24 -10.64 -3.35
N ASN A 127 -1.19 -11.03 -2.50
CA ASN A 127 -1.48 -12.44 -2.20
C ASN A 127 -2.53 -13.02 -3.15
N PHE A 128 -2.11 -13.94 -4.02
CA PHE A 128 -3.01 -14.78 -4.83
C PHE A 128 -2.89 -16.27 -4.50
N LEU A 129 -2.15 -16.62 -3.42
CA LEU A 129 -2.02 -18.01 -2.98
C LEU A 129 -3.20 -18.46 -2.13
N ASN A 130 -3.62 -17.60 -1.20
CA ASN A 130 -4.67 -17.91 -0.21
C ASN A 130 -5.59 -16.71 -0.01
N SER A 131 -6.06 -16.11 -1.09
CA SER A 131 -7.03 -15.02 -1.03
C SER A 131 -8.20 -15.28 -1.96
N ASP A 132 -9.30 -14.54 -1.75
CA ASP A 132 -10.49 -14.61 -2.62
C ASP A 132 -10.29 -13.85 -3.95
N MET A 133 -9.10 -13.28 -4.16
CA MET A 133 -8.75 -12.50 -5.35
C MET A 133 -8.19 -13.41 -6.44
N GLN A 134 -8.47 -13.02 -7.69
CA GLN A 134 -7.86 -13.64 -8.87
C GLN A 134 -6.94 -12.65 -9.57
N PRO A 135 -5.78 -13.06 -10.11
CA PRO A 135 -4.81 -12.17 -10.73
C PRO A 135 -5.38 -11.33 -11.88
N ASN A 136 -6.34 -11.87 -12.62
CA ASN A 136 -7.01 -11.18 -13.74
C ASN A 136 -8.14 -10.25 -13.30
N GLN A 137 -8.54 -10.24 -12.02
CA GLN A 137 -9.66 -9.46 -11.51
C GLN A 137 -9.25 -8.25 -10.67
N VAL A 138 -7.99 -8.17 -10.30
CA VAL A 138 -7.49 -7.14 -9.38
C VAL A 138 -6.26 -6.46 -9.97
N ARG A 139 -6.28 -5.14 -9.98
CA ARG A 139 -5.09 -4.31 -10.28
C ARG A 139 -4.79 -3.43 -9.08
N SER A 140 -3.52 -3.28 -8.77
CA SER A 140 -3.06 -2.45 -7.66
C SER A 140 -2.90 -1.00 -8.09
N MET A 141 -3.34 -0.07 -7.25
CA MET A 141 -3.04 1.36 -7.38
C MET A 141 -2.07 1.81 -6.28
N CYS A 142 -1.59 3.04 -6.37
CA CYS A 142 -0.56 3.63 -5.51
C CYS A 142 -0.78 3.44 -4.00
N CYS A 143 -2.03 3.46 -3.53
CA CYS A 143 -2.39 3.22 -2.12
C CYS A 143 -2.80 1.76 -1.86
N ARG A 144 -2.39 0.80 -2.68
CA ARG A 144 -2.80 -0.61 -2.68
C ARG A 144 -4.31 -0.76 -2.80
N LEU A 145 -4.94 0.21 -3.44
CA LEU A 145 -6.35 0.18 -3.76
C LEU A 145 -6.61 -1.03 -4.64
N GLN A 146 -7.40 -1.96 -4.15
CA GLN A 146 -7.88 -3.09 -4.93
C GLN A 146 -9.00 -2.58 -5.84
N LEU A 147 -8.80 -2.67 -7.13
CA LEU A 147 -9.85 -2.44 -8.09
C LEU A 147 -10.51 -3.79 -8.36
N ASP A 148 -11.58 -4.09 -7.66
CA ASP A 148 -12.37 -5.29 -7.92
C ASP A 148 -13.08 -5.14 -9.27
N VAL A 149 -12.49 -5.74 -10.28
CA VAL A 149 -12.95 -5.66 -11.67
C VAL A 149 -14.29 -6.37 -11.86
N ARG A 150 -14.72 -7.26 -10.95
CA ARG A 150 -16.00 -7.98 -11.06
C ARG A 150 -17.19 -7.02 -11.16
N GLU A 151 -17.20 -5.95 -10.38
CA GLU A 151 -18.24 -4.92 -10.48
C GLU A 151 -18.11 -4.09 -11.76
N LEU A 152 -16.91 -3.84 -12.23
CA LEU A 152 -16.65 -3.16 -13.50
C LEU A 152 -17.07 -4.00 -14.70
N LEU A 153 -16.80 -5.29 -14.69
CA LEU A 153 -17.20 -6.23 -15.75
C LEU A 153 -18.73 -6.34 -15.85
N LYS A 154 -19.45 -6.36 -14.73
CA LYS A 154 -20.93 -6.32 -14.71
C LYS A 154 -21.51 -5.07 -15.36
N ARG A 155 -20.77 -3.95 -15.36
CA ARG A 155 -21.19 -2.68 -15.97
C ARG A 155 -20.78 -2.50 -17.43
N GLY A 156 -20.20 -3.53 -18.05
CA GLY A 156 -19.73 -3.48 -19.44
C GLY A 156 -18.53 -2.56 -19.67
N GLY A 157 -17.77 -2.26 -18.61
CA GLY A 157 -16.56 -1.45 -18.66
C GLY A 157 -15.31 -2.32 -18.70
N GLY A 158 -14.69 -2.38 -19.86
CA GLY A 158 -13.39 -3.05 -20.05
C GLY A 158 -13.42 -4.12 -21.13
N LEU A 159 -12.83 -3.81 -22.27
CA LEU A 159 -12.38 -4.82 -23.22
C LEU A 159 -11.27 -5.60 -22.48
N PHE A 160 -11.42 -6.92 -22.32
CA PHE A 160 -10.38 -7.84 -21.80
C PHE A 160 -10.06 -7.82 -20.29
N GLY A 161 -10.99 -7.42 -19.41
CA GLY A 161 -10.79 -7.57 -17.95
C GLY A 161 -9.70 -6.69 -17.37
N SER A 162 -9.11 -5.77 -18.12
CA SER A 162 -8.19 -4.77 -17.59
C SER A 162 -8.98 -3.70 -16.85
N ALA A 163 -8.49 -3.29 -15.68
CA ALA A 163 -9.06 -2.19 -14.91
C ALA A 163 -8.66 -0.83 -15.50
N GLU A 164 -8.61 -0.73 -16.81
CA GLU A 164 -8.28 0.48 -17.55
C GLU A 164 -9.27 1.60 -17.23
N GLN A 165 -8.77 2.83 -17.24
CA GLN A 165 -9.58 4.03 -16.98
C GLN A 165 -10.25 4.06 -15.61
N THR A 166 -9.73 3.30 -14.64
CA THR A 166 -10.15 3.37 -13.24
C THR A 166 -9.26 4.29 -12.43
N GLY A 167 -9.77 4.77 -11.31
CA GLY A 167 -9.03 5.64 -10.41
C GLY A 167 -9.77 5.87 -9.10
N SER A 168 -9.20 6.69 -8.25
CA SER A 168 -9.84 7.20 -7.03
C SER A 168 -10.21 8.67 -7.24
N LEU A 169 -11.47 8.99 -6.95
CA LEU A 169 -11.96 10.36 -6.99
C LEU A 169 -11.47 11.16 -5.78
N GLY A 170 -11.40 10.50 -4.65
CA GLY A 170 -10.97 11.08 -3.40
C GLY A 170 -11.30 10.19 -2.20
N VAL A 171 -10.68 10.50 -1.08
CA VAL A 171 -10.80 9.76 0.18
C VAL A 171 -11.35 10.66 1.27
N VAL A 172 -12.31 10.17 2.04
CA VAL A 172 -12.74 10.74 3.33
C VAL A 172 -12.37 9.78 4.43
N THR A 173 -11.54 10.22 5.37
CA THR A 173 -11.05 9.38 6.47
C THR A 173 -11.82 9.69 7.77
N LEU A 174 -12.40 8.65 8.38
CA LEU A 174 -13.13 8.73 9.63
C LEU A 174 -12.18 8.68 10.83
N ASN A 175 -12.38 9.58 11.79
CA ASN A 175 -11.69 9.56 13.08
C ASN A 175 -12.42 8.62 14.04
N CYS A 176 -12.05 7.33 14.04
CA CYS A 176 -12.69 6.33 14.89
C CYS A 176 -12.35 6.50 16.37
N ALA A 177 -11.13 6.93 16.70
CA ALA A 177 -10.70 7.15 18.08
C ALA A 177 -11.62 8.14 18.82
N ARG A 178 -11.98 9.26 18.17
CA ARG A 178 -12.94 10.22 18.70
C ARG A 178 -14.33 9.61 18.90
N LEU A 179 -14.77 8.74 17.99
CA LEU A 179 -16.04 8.03 18.15
C LEU A 179 -16.05 7.17 19.42
N GLY A 180 -15.00 6.39 19.65
CA GLY A 180 -14.87 5.58 20.85
C GLY A 180 -14.90 6.41 22.14
N HIS A 181 -14.23 7.57 22.14
CA HIS A 181 -14.21 8.47 23.30
C HIS A 181 -15.60 9.08 23.58
N LEU A 182 -16.27 9.60 22.55
CA LEU A 182 -17.57 10.29 22.71
C LEU A 182 -18.71 9.34 23.09
N PHE A 183 -18.62 8.08 22.73
CA PHE A 183 -19.67 7.08 22.94
C PHE A 183 -19.18 5.92 23.81
N ARG A 184 -18.37 6.22 24.82
CA ARG A 184 -17.83 5.22 25.76
C ARG A 184 -18.94 4.37 26.36
N GLY A 185 -18.93 3.06 26.06
CA GLY A 185 -19.94 2.10 26.50
C GLY A 185 -21.31 2.20 25.83
N ASP A 186 -21.58 3.18 24.96
CA ASP A 186 -22.82 3.32 24.20
C ASP A 186 -22.65 2.87 22.75
N GLU A 187 -22.74 1.56 22.50
CA GLU A 187 -22.58 0.99 21.16
C GLU A 187 -23.65 1.52 20.18
N ALA A 188 -24.90 1.65 20.64
CA ALA A 188 -25.98 2.18 19.81
C ALA A 188 -25.76 3.64 19.40
N GLY A 189 -25.27 4.47 20.32
CA GLY A 189 -24.89 5.86 20.04
C GLY A 189 -23.73 5.96 19.07
N LEU A 190 -22.72 5.09 19.23
CA LEU A 190 -21.57 5.01 18.34
C LEU A 190 -22.00 4.72 16.90
N TYR A 191 -22.84 3.70 16.67
CA TYR A 191 -23.31 3.35 15.32
C TYR A 191 -24.21 4.43 14.73
N ARG A 192 -25.12 5.03 15.50
CA ARG A 192 -25.91 6.18 15.01
C ARG A 192 -25.02 7.33 14.53
N ARG A 193 -23.96 7.64 15.30
CA ARG A 193 -23.02 8.70 14.90
C ARG A 193 -22.17 8.30 13.72
N LEU A 194 -21.74 7.06 13.64
CA LEU A 194 -21.02 6.51 12.51
C LEU A 194 -21.85 6.65 11.22
N ASP A 195 -23.13 6.29 11.25
CA ASP A 195 -24.02 6.44 10.08
C ASP A 195 -24.14 7.89 9.63
N GLN A 196 -24.29 8.85 10.57
CA GLN A 196 -24.31 10.27 10.23
C GLN A 196 -23.00 10.74 9.55
N LEU A 197 -21.85 10.24 10.00
CA LEU A 197 -20.56 10.57 9.39
C LEU A 197 -20.39 9.91 8.02
N LEU A 198 -20.91 8.70 7.84
CA LEU A 198 -20.91 8.01 6.55
C LEU A 198 -21.77 8.74 5.53
N GLU A 199 -22.99 9.20 5.92
CA GLU A 199 -23.83 10.03 5.05
C GLU A 199 -23.13 11.33 4.64
N LEU A 200 -22.52 12.03 5.60
CA LEU A 200 -21.78 13.26 5.33
C LEU A 200 -20.59 13.00 4.38
N ALA A 201 -19.89 11.87 4.55
CA ALA A 201 -18.81 11.46 3.67
C ALA A 201 -19.32 11.15 2.26
N PHE A 202 -20.44 10.45 2.16
CA PHE A 202 -21.13 10.16 0.90
C PHE A 202 -21.49 11.46 0.15
N GLU A 203 -22.23 12.36 0.80
CA GLU A 203 -22.61 13.65 0.20
C GLU A 203 -21.39 14.45 -0.25
N SER A 204 -20.35 14.52 0.58
CA SER A 204 -19.09 15.22 0.24
C SER A 204 -18.43 14.65 -1.00
N LEU A 205 -18.39 13.32 -1.14
CA LEU A 205 -17.76 12.66 -2.29
C LEU A 205 -18.61 12.82 -3.56
N GLU A 206 -19.94 12.81 -3.44
CA GLU A 206 -20.83 13.06 -4.59
C GLU A 206 -20.72 14.51 -5.07
N VAL A 207 -20.66 15.49 -4.16
CA VAL A 207 -20.39 16.89 -4.53
C VAL A 207 -19.04 17.02 -5.22
N LYS A 208 -17.99 16.38 -4.70
CA LYS A 208 -16.66 16.38 -5.31
C LYS A 208 -16.68 15.77 -6.71
N ARG A 209 -17.37 14.64 -6.91
CA ARG A 209 -17.53 14.00 -8.22
C ARG A 209 -18.18 14.94 -9.22
N LYS A 210 -19.26 15.59 -8.82
CA LYS A 210 -19.99 16.56 -9.67
C LYS A 210 -19.09 17.75 -10.06
N VAL A 211 -18.36 18.33 -9.11
CA VAL A 211 -17.46 19.48 -9.36
C VAL A 211 -16.30 19.08 -10.30
N ILE A 212 -15.67 17.92 -10.07
CA ILE A 212 -14.59 17.45 -10.94
C ILE A 212 -15.11 17.18 -12.36
N GLN A 213 -16.28 16.57 -12.51
CA GLN A 213 -16.90 16.35 -13.82
C GLN A 213 -17.15 17.67 -14.55
N GLN A 214 -17.71 18.68 -13.88
CA GLN A 214 -17.91 20.00 -14.46
C GLN A 214 -16.58 20.62 -14.93
N HIS A 215 -15.52 20.50 -14.16
CA HIS A 215 -14.20 20.98 -14.56
C HIS A 215 -13.60 20.21 -15.75
N MET A 216 -13.81 18.89 -15.81
CA MET A 216 -13.41 18.08 -16.97
C MET A 216 -14.14 18.53 -18.24
N ASP A 217 -15.46 18.75 -18.14
CA ASP A 217 -16.29 19.21 -19.25
C ASP A 217 -15.87 20.60 -19.73
N ALA A 218 -15.49 21.49 -18.81
CA ALA A 218 -14.94 22.82 -19.09
C ALA A 218 -13.50 22.81 -19.63
N GLY A 219 -12.83 21.63 -19.70
CA GLY A 219 -11.49 21.50 -20.25
C GLY A 219 -10.35 21.78 -19.26
N LEU A 220 -10.64 21.94 -17.95
CA LEU A 220 -9.61 22.21 -16.93
C LEU A 220 -8.71 21.03 -16.61
N TYR A 221 -9.13 19.81 -16.97
CA TYR A 221 -8.34 18.57 -16.79
C TYR A 221 -8.05 17.91 -18.16
N PRO A 222 -7.23 18.51 -19.03
CA PRO A 222 -7.04 18.05 -20.39
C PRO A 222 -6.44 16.65 -20.47
N TYR A 223 -5.47 16.32 -19.61
CA TYR A 223 -4.84 15.00 -19.57
C TYR A 223 -5.82 13.94 -19.01
N THR A 224 -6.48 14.24 -17.90
CA THR A 224 -7.48 13.32 -17.30
C THR A 224 -8.60 13.03 -18.33
N ARG A 225 -9.12 14.05 -19.00
CA ARG A 225 -10.14 13.89 -20.02
C ARG A 225 -9.63 13.05 -21.20
N ARG A 226 -8.39 13.26 -21.64
CA ARG A 226 -7.80 12.50 -22.76
C ARG A 226 -7.60 11.03 -22.44
N TYR A 227 -7.09 10.70 -21.25
CA TYR A 227 -6.68 9.35 -20.90
C TYR A 227 -7.76 8.55 -20.17
N LEU A 228 -8.59 9.19 -19.36
CA LEU A 228 -9.62 8.54 -18.58
C LEU A 228 -11.03 8.73 -19.18
N GLY A 229 -11.26 9.79 -19.93
CA GLY A 229 -12.52 10.11 -20.61
C GLY A 229 -13.66 10.44 -19.67
N THR A 230 -13.92 9.61 -18.67
CA THR A 230 -15.05 9.71 -17.75
C THR A 230 -14.65 9.29 -16.33
N LEU A 231 -15.38 9.77 -15.32
CA LEU A 231 -15.24 9.36 -13.92
C LEU A 231 -16.10 8.12 -13.55
N ARG A 232 -16.79 7.51 -14.52
CA ARG A 232 -17.72 6.40 -14.26
C ARG A 232 -17.08 5.24 -13.50
N ASN A 233 -15.83 4.92 -13.81
CA ASN A 233 -15.08 3.81 -13.19
C ASN A 233 -14.18 4.26 -12.04
N HIS A 234 -14.39 5.47 -11.51
CA HIS A 234 -13.61 5.99 -10.39
C HIS A 234 -14.30 5.71 -9.07
N PHE A 235 -13.53 5.20 -8.11
CA PHE A 235 -14.01 4.93 -6.76
C PHE A 235 -14.06 6.20 -5.92
N SER A 236 -15.13 6.33 -5.15
CA SER A 236 -15.23 7.21 -3.99
C SER A 236 -14.83 6.39 -2.77
N THR A 237 -13.82 6.82 -2.04
CA THR A 237 -13.21 6.01 -0.98
C THR A 237 -13.55 6.56 0.39
N ILE A 238 -13.98 5.68 1.29
CA ILE A 238 -14.10 5.98 2.72
C ILE A 238 -13.02 5.19 3.45
N GLY A 239 -12.21 5.90 4.23
CA GLY A 239 -11.14 5.33 5.04
C GLY A 239 -11.47 5.39 6.53
N VAL A 240 -10.84 4.52 7.29
CA VAL A 240 -10.92 4.49 8.76
C VAL A 240 -9.54 4.65 9.37
N ASN A 241 -9.48 5.31 10.54
CA ASN A 241 -8.23 5.55 11.25
C ASN A 241 -8.46 5.48 12.76
N GLY A 242 -7.48 4.91 13.49
CA GLY A 242 -7.51 4.86 14.95
C GLY A 242 -8.52 3.85 15.50
N LEU A 243 -8.71 2.67 14.86
CA LEU A 243 -9.59 1.64 15.41
C LEU A 243 -9.06 1.08 16.73
N HIS A 244 -7.75 0.96 16.88
CA HIS A 244 -7.16 0.51 18.13
C HIS A 244 -7.53 1.46 19.29
N GLU A 245 -7.32 2.75 19.10
CA GLU A 245 -7.66 3.76 20.10
C GLU A 245 -9.18 3.94 20.28
N MET A 246 -9.97 3.67 19.23
CA MET A 246 -11.42 3.62 19.35
C MET A 246 -11.85 2.58 20.39
N LEU A 247 -11.33 1.37 20.28
CA LEU A 247 -11.64 0.27 21.19
C LEU A 247 -11.21 0.60 22.62
N ARG A 248 -9.98 1.09 22.80
CA ARG A 248 -9.48 1.51 24.10
C ARG A 248 -10.33 2.60 24.75
N ASN A 249 -10.66 3.64 24.01
CA ASN A 249 -11.50 4.72 24.51
C ASN A 249 -12.94 4.26 24.81
N PHE A 250 -13.50 3.40 23.95
CA PHE A 250 -14.85 2.88 24.12
C PHE A 250 -15.00 1.98 25.35
N THR A 251 -13.99 1.15 25.62
CA THR A 251 -14.00 0.15 26.70
C THR A 251 -13.27 0.61 27.97
N SER A 252 -12.91 1.87 28.07
CA SER A 252 -12.10 2.40 29.21
C SER A 252 -10.76 1.69 29.36
N ASP A 253 -10.05 1.50 28.26
CA ASP A 253 -8.72 0.88 28.12
C ASP A 253 -8.67 -0.64 28.39
N CYS A 254 -9.83 -1.33 28.35
CA CYS A 254 -9.87 -2.78 28.55
C CYS A 254 -9.56 -3.58 27.29
N GLU A 255 -9.92 -3.06 26.11
CA GLU A 255 -9.83 -3.81 24.86
C GLU A 255 -9.10 -3.02 23.78
N GLY A 256 -8.47 -3.75 22.82
CA GLY A 256 -7.80 -3.20 21.66
C GLY A 256 -7.89 -4.15 20.47
N THR A 257 -7.24 -3.83 19.36
CA THR A 257 -7.20 -4.72 18.18
C THR A 257 -6.48 -6.06 18.43
N HIS A 258 -5.75 -6.15 19.53
CA HIS A 258 -5.04 -7.36 19.98
C HIS A 258 -5.92 -8.35 20.75
N SER A 259 -7.02 -7.90 21.34
CA SER A 259 -7.92 -8.75 22.12
C SER A 259 -9.05 -9.34 21.27
N ASP A 260 -9.57 -10.50 21.65
CA ASP A 260 -10.64 -11.16 20.91
C ASP A 260 -11.93 -10.35 20.89
N ALA A 261 -12.30 -9.77 22.04
CA ALA A 261 -13.50 -8.93 22.15
C ALA A 261 -13.35 -7.65 21.32
N GLY A 262 -12.18 -6.99 21.39
CA GLY A 262 -11.87 -5.80 20.60
C GLY A 262 -11.85 -6.09 19.09
N ARG A 263 -11.19 -7.17 18.65
CA ARG A 263 -11.23 -7.59 17.24
C ARG A 263 -12.65 -7.88 16.76
N GLY A 264 -13.45 -8.57 17.59
CA GLY A 264 -14.84 -8.83 17.28
C GLY A 264 -15.64 -7.53 17.07
N MET A 265 -15.45 -6.52 17.91
CA MET A 265 -16.08 -5.21 17.74
C MET A 265 -15.56 -4.49 16.49
N ALA A 266 -14.26 -4.49 16.22
CA ALA A 266 -13.70 -3.88 15.03
C ALA A 266 -14.23 -4.53 13.74
N LEU A 267 -14.34 -5.87 13.70
CA LEU A 267 -14.92 -6.59 12.58
C LEU A 267 -16.38 -6.20 12.32
N ARG A 268 -17.20 -6.15 13.37
CA ARG A 268 -18.61 -5.69 13.24
C ARG A 268 -18.71 -4.27 12.69
N LEU A 269 -17.83 -3.37 13.16
CA LEU A 269 -17.80 -2.00 12.67
C LEU A 269 -17.39 -1.93 11.18
N LEU A 270 -16.34 -2.65 10.77
CA LEU A 270 -15.91 -2.68 9.37
C LEU A 270 -16.98 -3.31 8.46
N ASP A 271 -17.65 -4.39 8.92
CA ASP A 271 -18.75 -5.02 8.18
C ASP A 271 -19.96 -4.07 8.06
N HIS A 272 -20.27 -3.30 9.10
CA HIS A 272 -21.31 -2.27 9.05
C HIS A 272 -20.98 -1.17 8.01
N VAL A 273 -19.74 -0.64 8.04
CA VAL A 273 -19.31 0.35 7.04
C VAL A 273 -19.43 -0.21 5.63
N ARG A 274 -19.00 -1.46 5.41
CA ARG A 274 -19.13 -2.11 4.09
C ARG A 274 -20.59 -2.21 3.63
N ALA A 275 -21.50 -2.58 4.51
CA ALA A 275 -22.92 -2.65 4.19
C ALA A 275 -23.45 -1.26 3.75
N ARG A 276 -23.09 -0.20 4.48
CA ARG A 276 -23.44 1.18 4.11
C ARG A 276 -22.86 1.59 2.75
N LEU A 277 -21.63 1.19 2.43
CA LEU A 277 -21.04 1.47 1.11
C LEU A 277 -21.78 0.78 -0.03
N VAL A 278 -22.30 -0.42 0.18
CA VAL A 278 -23.17 -1.11 -0.80
C VAL A 278 -24.45 -0.31 -1.04
N GLU A 279 -25.11 0.16 0.02
CA GLU A 279 -26.29 1.02 -0.10
C GLU A 279 -25.99 2.32 -0.88
N PHE A 280 -24.84 2.96 -0.63
CA PHE A 280 -24.43 4.14 -1.38
C PHE A 280 -24.18 3.84 -2.85
N GLN A 281 -23.61 2.69 -3.19
CA GLN A 281 -23.43 2.26 -4.58
C GLN A 281 -24.78 2.04 -5.28
N GLU A 282 -25.72 1.39 -4.60
CA GLU A 282 -27.07 1.15 -5.14
C GLU A 282 -27.84 2.45 -5.35
N HIS A 283 -27.72 3.38 -4.38
CA HIS A 283 -28.41 4.68 -4.44
C HIS A 283 -27.85 5.60 -5.54
N SER A 284 -26.53 5.74 -5.63
CA SER A 284 -25.87 6.70 -6.53
C SER A 284 -25.55 6.15 -7.91
N GLY A 285 -25.42 4.82 -8.03
CA GLY A 285 -24.85 4.16 -9.22
C GLY A 285 -23.35 4.34 -9.37
N HIS A 286 -22.64 4.92 -8.37
CA HIS A 286 -21.20 5.12 -8.36
C HIS A 286 -20.49 4.04 -7.56
N LEU A 287 -19.18 3.90 -7.78
CA LEU A 287 -18.35 2.93 -7.08
C LEU A 287 -17.86 3.50 -5.75
N TYR A 288 -18.00 2.73 -4.68
CA TYR A 288 -17.49 3.01 -3.34
C TYR A 288 -16.64 1.87 -2.83
N ASN A 289 -15.61 2.19 -2.05
CA ASN A 289 -14.80 1.20 -1.35
C ASN A 289 -14.37 1.67 0.04
N LEU A 290 -14.00 0.69 0.87
CA LEU A 290 -13.45 0.89 2.21
C LEU A 290 -11.94 0.70 2.17
N GLU A 291 -11.19 1.69 2.64
CA GLU A 291 -9.73 1.68 2.65
C GLU A 291 -9.16 1.71 4.06
N ALA A 292 -8.10 0.93 4.28
CA ALA A 292 -7.20 1.10 5.41
C ALA A 292 -6.26 2.27 5.12
N THR A 293 -6.75 3.50 5.28
CA THR A 293 -6.05 4.70 4.83
C THR A 293 -4.71 4.88 5.56
N PRO A 294 -3.56 4.87 4.86
CA PRO A 294 -2.24 5.14 5.46
C PRO A 294 -2.04 6.64 5.64
N ALA A 295 -2.78 7.25 6.53
CA ALA A 295 -2.90 8.70 6.61
C ALA A 295 -2.02 9.29 7.75
N GLU A 296 -0.69 9.13 7.68
CA GLU A 296 0.25 9.52 8.75
C GLU A 296 0.06 10.97 9.19
N GLY A 297 0.03 11.92 8.25
CA GLY A 297 -0.22 13.33 8.57
C GLY A 297 -1.60 13.59 9.15
N THR A 298 -2.60 12.79 8.76
CA THR A 298 -3.97 12.88 9.28
C THR A 298 -4.08 12.30 10.68
N THR A 299 -3.41 11.16 10.97
CA THR A 299 -3.42 10.55 12.30
C THR A 299 -2.84 11.50 13.34
N TYR A 300 -1.71 12.15 13.03
CA TYR A 300 -1.11 13.17 13.88
C TYR A 300 -2.06 14.37 14.09
N ARG A 301 -2.63 14.90 13.00
CA ARG A 301 -3.57 16.02 13.08
C ARG A 301 -4.81 15.69 13.91
N PHE A 302 -5.39 14.52 13.72
CA PHE A 302 -6.55 14.07 14.51
C PHE A 302 -6.21 13.97 15.98
N ALA A 303 -5.13 13.29 16.32
CA ALA A 303 -4.71 13.12 17.71
C ALA A 303 -4.41 14.47 18.38
N ARG A 304 -3.67 15.36 17.72
CA ARG A 304 -3.35 16.68 18.24
C ARG A 304 -4.60 17.55 18.49
N GLU A 305 -5.55 17.54 17.53
CA GLU A 305 -6.78 18.33 17.69
C GLU A 305 -7.74 17.73 18.73
N ASP A 306 -7.77 16.39 18.83
CA ASP A 306 -8.58 15.72 19.84
C ASP A 306 -8.06 15.96 21.25
N ARG A 307 -6.75 15.93 21.45
CA ARG A 307 -6.14 16.20 22.76
C ARG A 307 -6.47 17.60 23.31
N LYS A 308 -6.56 18.60 22.44
CA LYS A 308 -6.96 19.95 22.83
C LYS A 308 -8.41 20.02 23.34
N ARG A 309 -9.28 19.17 22.79
CA ARG A 309 -10.72 19.14 23.08
C ARG A 309 -11.08 18.17 24.19
N PHE A 310 -10.35 17.08 24.27
CA PHE A 310 -10.58 15.95 25.16
C PHE A 310 -9.25 15.56 25.81
N PRO A 311 -8.85 16.19 26.92
CA PRO A 311 -7.54 15.92 27.55
C PRO A 311 -7.35 14.49 28.02
N ASP A 312 -8.44 13.74 28.27
CA ASP A 312 -8.47 12.35 28.71
C ASP A 312 -8.60 11.31 27.59
N ILE A 313 -8.59 11.74 26.32
CA ILE A 313 -8.65 10.81 25.20
C ILE A 313 -7.38 9.99 25.11
N LEU A 314 -7.54 8.66 24.99
CA LEU A 314 -6.41 7.74 24.85
C LEU A 314 -5.84 7.82 23.44
N GLN A 315 -4.54 7.94 23.35
CA GLN A 315 -3.77 8.14 22.12
C GLN A 315 -2.48 7.30 22.18
N ALA A 316 -1.84 7.14 21.03
CA ALA A 316 -0.47 6.63 20.90
C ALA A 316 0.54 7.80 20.83
N GLY A 317 1.82 7.48 20.92
CA GLY A 317 2.92 8.45 20.86
C GLY A 317 3.14 9.18 22.18
N THR A 318 3.80 10.33 22.11
CA THR A 318 4.10 11.18 23.25
C THR A 318 3.17 12.40 23.29
N PRO A 319 3.12 13.13 24.42
CA PRO A 319 2.38 14.39 24.50
C PRO A 319 2.74 15.41 23.43
N GLU A 320 3.99 15.44 23.00
CA GLU A 320 4.53 16.37 21.99
C GLU A 320 4.27 15.89 20.56
N ALA A 321 4.23 14.56 20.36
CA ALA A 321 4.01 13.92 19.08
C ALA A 321 2.91 12.83 19.17
N PRO A 322 1.65 13.21 19.47
CA PRO A 322 0.56 12.24 19.58
C PRO A 322 0.13 11.78 18.19
N TYR A 323 -0.30 10.53 18.08
CA TYR A 323 -0.90 9.99 16.87
C TYR A 323 -1.95 8.94 17.21
N TYR A 324 -2.73 8.53 16.21
CA TYR A 324 -3.56 7.34 16.27
C TYR A 324 -2.94 6.24 15.42
N THR A 325 -3.06 5.01 15.90
CA THR A 325 -2.64 3.84 15.14
C THR A 325 -3.33 3.82 13.77
N ASN A 326 -2.56 3.57 12.74
CA ASN A 326 -3.05 3.60 11.37
C ASN A 326 -4.16 2.56 11.14
N SER A 327 -5.27 2.99 10.56
CA SER A 327 -6.43 2.16 10.22
C SER A 327 -6.84 1.17 11.34
N SER A 328 -6.76 -0.13 11.10
CA SER A 328 -7.00 -1.22 12.06
C SER A 328 -5.74 -1.97 12.47
N GLN A 329 -4.56 -1.40 12.20
CA GLN A 329 -3.27 -2.03 12.51
C GLN A 329 -3.09 -2.27 14.01
N LEU A 330 -2.14 -3.13 14.36
CA LEU A 330 -1.60 -3.22 15.72
C LEU A 330 -0.76 -1.99 16.03
N PRO A 331 -0.68 -1.58 17.30
CA PRO A 331 0.30 -0.58 17.72
C PRO A 331 1.71 -0.98 17.34
N VAL A 332 2.53 0.00 16.96
CA VAL A 332 3.95 -0.23 16.67
C VAL A 332 4.64 -0.81 17.91
N GLY A 333 5.39 -1.89 17.73
CA GLY A 333 6.09 -2.57 18.82
C GLY A 333 5.18 -3.41 19.74
N PHE A 334 3.95 -3.72 19.29
CA PHE A 334 3.06 -4.59 20.06
C PHE A 334 3.63 -6.02 20.21
N THR A 335 4.17 -6.56 19.13
CA THR A 335 4.79 -7.88 19.12
C THR A 335 5.99 -7.92 18.17
N ASP A 336 6.98 -8.73 18.53
CA ASP A 336 8.14 -9.04 17.69
C ASP A 336 7.92 -10.34 16.88
N ASP A 337 6.83 -11.07 17.15
CA ASP A 337 6.47 -12.26 16.38
C ASP A 337 5.61 -11.90 15.16
N PRO A 338 6.15 -12.05 13.93
CA PRO A 338 5.42 -11.73 12.71
C PRO A 338 4.19 -12.64 12.51
N PHE A 339 4.19 -13.86 13.03
CA PHE A 339 3.04 -14.75 12.91
C PHE A 339 1.91 -14.39 13.87
N GLU A 340 2.22 -13.96 15.08
CA GLU A 340 1.23 -13.36 15.99
C GLU A 340 0.59 -12.13 15.37
N ALA A 341 1.38 -11.23 14.78
CA ALA A 341 0.85 -10.08 14.05
C ALA A 341 -0.08 -10.47 12.91
N LEU A 342 0.28 -11.51 12.14
CA LEU A 342 -0.54 -12.04 11.05
C LEU A 342 -1.86 -12.63 11.58
N GLU A 343 -1.84 -13.43 12.63
CA GLU A 343 -3.03 -14.03 13.24
C GLU A 343 -4.01 -12.97 13.76
N LEU A 344 -3.50 -11.94 14.39
CA LEU A 344 -4.31 -10.86 14.93
C LEU A 344 -4.90 -9.96 13.85
N GLN A 345 -4.25 -9.83 12.69
CA GLN A 345 -4.62 -8.87 11.65
C GLN A 345 -5.36 -9.48 10.46
N ASP A 346 -5.21 -10.78 10.17
CA ASP A 346 -5.73 -11.40 8.94
C ASP A 346 -7.22 -11.11 8.71
N ALA A 347 -8.05 -11.36 9.72
CA ALA A 347 -9.48 -11.14 9.62
C ALA A 347 -9.86 -9.66 9.39
N LEU A 348 -9.11 -8.72 9.95
CA LEU A 348 -9.32 -7.28 9.78
C LEU A 348 -8.90 -6.83 8.38
N GLN A 349 -7.76 -7.30 7.90
CA GLN A 349 -7.22 -6.95 6.59
C GLN A 349 -8.13 -7.40 5.44
N THR A 350 -8.81 -8.54 5.59
CA THR A 350 -9.76 -9.05 4.58
C THR A 350 -11.08 -8.29 4.52
N ARG A 351 -11.35 -7.36 5.43
CA ARG A 351 -12.57 -6.53 5.40
C ARG A 351 -12.49 -5.33 4.48
N TYR A 352 -11.30 -4.90 4.12
CA TYR A 352 -11.12 -3.77 3.23
C TYR A 352 -11.37 -4.17 1.77
N THR A 353 -12.22 -3.39 1.11
CA THR A 353 -12.54 -3.54 -0.33
C THR A 353 -11.73 -2.58 -1.20
N GLY A 354 -11.05 -1.63 -0.56
CA GLY A 354 -10.07 -0.72 -1.14
C GLY A 354 -8.65 -1.12 -0.74
N GLY A 355 -7.80 -0.13 -0.54
CA GLY A 355 -6.40 -0.35 -0.17
C GLY A 355 -6.22 -0.86 1.25
N THR A 356 -5.37 -1.85 1.42
CA THR A 356 -4.83 -2.27 2.72
C THR A 356 -3.50 -2.95 2.52
N VAL A 357 -2.64 -2.87 3.52
CA VAL A 357 -1.37 -3.61 3.57
C VAL A 357 -1.01 -3.87 5.02
N LEU A 358 -0.60 -5.08 5.32
CA LEU A 358 0.02 -5.38 6.59
C LEU A 358 1.53 -5.12 6.51
N HIS A 359 2.01 -4.21 7.35
CA HIS A 359 3.44 -3.99 7.56
C HIS A 359 3.92 -4.92 8.67
N LEU A 360 4.74 -5.91 8.34
CA LEU A 360 5.45 -6.70 9.34
C LEU A 360 6.72 -5.95 9.72
N TYR A 361 6.66 -5.28 10.85
CA TYR A 361 7.82 -4.62 11.44
C TYR A 361 8.75 -5.67 12.04
N MET A 362 10.00 -5.67 11.60
CA MET A 362 11.00 -6.61 12.08
C MET A 362 11.90 -5.88 13.05
N SER A 363 11.91 -6.32 14.32
CA SER A 363 12.83 -5.82 15.36
C SER A 363 14.28 -6.19 15.08
N GLU A 364 14.48 -7.31 14.38
CA GLU A 364 15.80 -7.81 14.01
C GLU A 364 15.98 -7.82 12.48
N ARG A 365 17.25 -7.73 12.08
CA ARG A 365 17.63 -7.88 10.68
C ARG A 365 17.31 -9.30 10.18
N ILE A 366 16.67 -9.40 9.04
CA ILE A 366 16.48 -10.70 8.37
C ILE A 366 17.85 -11.20 7.90
N SER A 367 18.27 -12.35 8.41
CA SER A 367 19.63 -12.87 8.24
C SER A 367 19.99 -13.27 6.80
N SER A 368 18.99 -13.57 5.96
CA SER A 368 19.24 -14.03 4.59
C SER A 368 18.01 -13.90 3.70
N ALA A 369 18.23 -13.88 2.39
CA ALA A 369 17.17 -13.96 1.38
C ALA A 369 16.30 -15.21 1.56
N GLN A 370 16.90 -16.34 1.95
CA GLN A 370 16.19 -17.59 2.17
C GLN A 370 15.24 -17.50 3.38
N ALA A 371 15.66 -16.88 4.47
CA ALA A 371 14.80 -16.65 5.64
C ALA A 371 13.62 -15.74 5.27
N CYS A 372 13.88 -14.64 4.54
CA CYS A 372 12.86 -13.73 4.04
C CYS A 372 11.87 -14.44 3.12
N LYS A 373 12.37 -15.22 2.15
CA LYS A 373 11.55 -16.04 1.23
C LYS A 373 10.63 -16.98 2.01
N THR A 374 11.16 -17.67 3.01
CA THR A 374 10.40 -18.62 3.83
C THR A 374 9.31 -17.91 4.63
N LEU A 375 9.61 -16.77 5.23
CA LEU A 375 8.64 -15.95 5.96
C LEU A 375 7.49 -15.51 5.05
N VAL A 376 7.81 -14.88 3.90
CA VAL A 376 6.81 -14.38 2.96
C VAL A 376 5.95 -15.54 2.39
N ARG A 377 6.59 -16.63 1.98
CA ARG A 377 5.88 -17.81 1.46
C ARG A 377 4.91 -18.39 2.50
N ASN A 378 5.36 -18.55 3.73
CA ASN A 378 4.52 -19.08 4.82
C ASN A 378 3.37 -18.13 5.15
N ALA A 379 3.63 -16.83 5.22
CA ALA A 379 2.61 -15.83 5.47
C ALA A 379 1.52 -15.86 4.40
N LEU A 380 1.89 -15.75 3.12
CA LEU A 380 0.93 -15.70 2.01
C LEU A 380 0.20 -17.03 1.78
N SER A 381 0.80 -18.18 2.16
CA SER A 381 0.14 -19.49 2.03
C SER A 381 -0.85 -19.80 3.16
N ARG A 382 -0.64 -19.24 4.35
CA ARG A 382 -1.46 -19.54 5.54
C ARG A 382 -2.56 -18.52 5.78
N PHE A 383 -2.31 -17.26 5.45
CA PHE A 383 -3.18 -16.14 5.75
C PHE A 383 -3.84 -15.60 4.48
N ARG A 384 -4.99 -14.95 4.66
CA ARG A 384 -5.84 -14.46 3.57
C ARG A 384 -5.67 -12.97 3.28
N LEU A 385 -4.83 -12.29 4.07
CA LEU A 385 -4.57 -10.86 3.87
C LEU A 385 -4.16 -10.57 2.43
N PRO A 386 -4.68 -9.47 1.83
CA PRO A 386 -4.48 -9.21 0.41
C PRO A 386 -3.07 -8.70 0.07
N TYR A 387 -2.44 -7.95 0.98
CA TYR A 387 -1.11 -7.37 0.79
C TYR A 387 -0.25 -7.50 2.04
N LEU A 388 1.00 -7.81 1.82
CA LEU A 388 2.04 -7.92 2.84
C LEU A 388 3.27 -7.13 2.41
N THR A 389 3.92 -6.46 3.36
CA THR A 389 5.29 -5.97 3.21
C THR A 389 6.11 -6.25 4.45
N ILE A 390 7.38 -6.50 4.24
CA ILE A 390 8.35 -6.63 5.33
C ILE A 390 8.97 -5.26 5.54
N THR A 391 8.95 -4.76 6.75
CA THR A 391 9.52 -3.46 7.10
C THR A 391 10.68 -3.66 8.05
N PRO A 392 11.92 -3.76 7.54
CA PRO A 392 13.10 -3.87 8.38
C PRO A 392 13.35 -2.55 9.11
N THR A 393 13.89 -2.62 10.31
CA THR A 393 14.36 -1.45 11.06
C THR A 393 15.64 -0.93 10.43
N PHE A 394 15.73 0.37 10.22
CA PHE A 394 16.91 1.04 9.69
C PHE A 394 17.06 2.46 10.25
N SER A 395 18.28 2.96 10.24
CA SER A 395 18.60 4.35 10.57
C SER A 395 19.12 5.09 9.34
N ILE A 396 18.95 6.40 9.28
CA ILE A 396 19.49 7.24 8.22
C ILE A 396 20.50 8.22 8.79
N CYS A 397 21.77 8.06 8.36
CA CYS A 397 22.79 9.04 8.66
C CYS A 397 22.83 10.12 7.56
N PRO A 398 22.83 11.43 7.90
CA PRO A 398 22.95 12.50 6.91
C PRO A 398 24.20 12.44 6.04
N VAL A 399 25.29 11.84 6.57
CA VAL A 399 26.60 11.75 5.89
C VAL A 399 26.77 10.42 5.14
N HIS A 400 26.37 9.28 5.78
CA HIS A 400 26.62 7.93 5.26
C HIS A 400 25.39 7.25 4.68
N GLY A 401 24.24 7.94 4.66
CA GLY A 401 22.99 7.41 4.12
C GLY A 401 22.41 6.29 4.99
N TYR A 402 21.98 5.23 4.33
CA TYR A 402 21.26 4.12 4.91
C TYR A 402 22.15 3.23 5.76
N LEU A 403 21.66 2.91 6.96
CA LEU A 403 22.30 2.01 7.92
C LEU A 403 21.31 0.93 8.34
N ASP A 404 21.71 -0.33 8.25
CA ASP A 404 20.87 -1.46 8.68
C ASP A 404 20.73 -1.45 10.21
N GLY A 405 19.48 -1.58 10.70
CA GLY A 405 19.16 -1.64 12.11
C GLY A 405 18.93 -0.27 12.76
N GLU A 406 18.60 -0.29 14.04
CA GLU A 406 18.40 0.90 14.86
C GLU A 406 19.74 1.36 15.44
N HIS A 407 20.11 2.59 15.14
CA HIS A 407 21.33 3.21 15.63
C HIS A 407 21.02 4.60 16.21
N GLU A 408 21.33 4.81 17.45
CA GLU A 408 21.26 6.13 18.08
C GLU A 408 22.29 7.08 17.48
N PHE A 409 23.49 6.56 17.19
CA PHE A 409 24.57 7.27 16.49
C PHE A 409 25.09 6.44 15.32
N CYS A 410 25.59 7.12 14.30
CA CYS A 410 26.11 6.46 13.12
C CYS A 410 27.48 5.81 13.38
N PRO A 411 27.63 4.49 13.34
CA PRO A 411 28.90 3.81 13.62
C PRO A 411 30.01 4.24 12.64
N LYS A 412 29.67 4.57 11.39
CA LYS A 412 30.65 5.07 10.42
C LYS A 412 31.14 6.49 10.74
N CYS A 413 30.27 7.34 11.31
CA CYS A 413 30.69 8.65 11.82
C CYS A 413 31.62 8.51 13.03
N ASP A 414 31.30 7.61 13.94
CA ASP A 414 32.11 7.38 15.13
C ASP A 414 33.49 6.82 14.77
N GLU A 415 33.56 5.87 13.84
CA GLU A 415 34.81 5.37 13.31
C GLU A 415 35.66 6.47 12.65
N ALA A 416 35.03 7.34 11.84
CA ALA A 416 35.71 8.48 11.21
C ALA A 416 36.24 9.49 12.25
N LEU A 417 35.49 9.72 13.35
CA LEU A 417 35.95 10.56 14.46
C LEU A 417 37.14 9.96 15.22
N LEU A 418 37.09 8.65 15.47
CA LEU A 418 38.20 7.93 16.14
C LEU A 418 39.46 7.93 15.24
N HIS A 419 39.32 7.79 13.95
CA HIS A 419 40.46 7.90 13.01
C HIS A 419 41.07 9.30 12.99
N LYS A 420 40.26 10.37 13.03
CA LYS A 420 40.73 11.75 13.13
C LYS A 420 41.43 12.00 14.42
N GLN A 421 40.93 11.51 15.54
CA GLN A 421 41.59 11.65 16.87
C GLN A 421 42.93 10.93 16.89
N ARG A 422 43.03 9.72 16.33
CA ARG A 422 44.33 8.99 16.24
C ARG A 422 45.34 9.70 15.35
N ALA A 423 44.87 10.34 14.23
CA ALA A 423 45.75 11.10 13.36
C ALA A 423 46.21 12.44 13.95
N CYS A 424 45.50 13.00 14.94
CA CYS A 424 45.92 14.21 15.67
C CYS A 424 46.88 13.90 16.83
N CYS A 425 46.98 12.61 17.26
CA CYS A 425 47.85 12.17 18.38
C CYS A 425 49.12 11.47 17.84
N ALA A 426 49.29 11.32 16.53
CA ALA A 426 50.51 10.80 15.89
C ALA A 426 51.26 11.94 15.20
#